data_76588eff29dc19314fbdb1987b7c1be6
#
_entry.id   76588eff29dc19314fbdb1987b7c1be6
#
_cell.length_a   1.000
_cell.length_b   1.000
_cell.length_c   1.000
_cell.angle_alpha   90.00
_cell.angle_beta   90.00
_cell.angle_gamma   90.00
#
_symmetry.space_group_name_H-M   'P 1'
#
loop_
_entity.id
_entity.type
_entity.pdbx_description
1 polymer ?
#
loop_
_entity_poly.entity_id
_entity_poly.type
_entity_poly.pdbx_seq_one_letter_code
_entity_poly.pdbx_strand_id
1 'polypeptide(L)'
;MLAPHVALTIARVHTELRRLLQEQGGVVTAAQALTYLTRRGLEAKVKSGALRKVLHGVYGVGNVTTSLKLRGLDLVTGTTVAVCMGTAAATYGFDTERTTSVHVLNPDGRRLRSSAGVVVHRRQGTPLTVVRGRPATTPPWTAIEIARSLRRPRALATLDAALRSGTCLRYELERAIELQAGRRGIATVRELFPLASPLAESPMESEARLVMIDGGLPPPVLQYELVDLQGRVWRLDFAWPEHRVAAEYEGVDWHTSPDAFRRDRKRAAAVGDLGWVVVPIIAEDVRHRPAELVARINQRLVRAA
;
A
#
# COMPACT_ATOMS: atom_id res chain seq x y z
N MET A 1 2.38 -16.43 -21.01
CA MET A 1 3.36 -16.05 -22.05
C MET A 1 4.37 -15.07 -21.45
N LEU A 2 5.68 -15.30 -21.65
CA LEU A 2 6.75 -14.39 -21.19
C LEU A 2 6.85 -13.19 -22.14
N ALA A 3 7.15 -11.99 -21.60
CA ALA A 3 7.30 -10.77 -22.39
C ALA A 3 8.45 -10.92 -23.44
N PRO A 4 8.38 -10.29 -24.62
CA PRO A 4 9.31 -10.51 -25.73
C PRO A 4 10.79 -10.25 -25.40
N HIS A 5 11.11 -9.28 -24.55
CA HIS A 5 12.49 -8.99 -24.16
C HIS A 5 13.08 -10.04 -23.19
N VAL A 6 12.24 -10.75 -22.44
CA VAL A 6 12.65 -11.89 -21.60
C VAL A 6 13.09 -13.05 -22.47
N ALA A 7 12.41 -13.29 -23.60
CA ALA A 7 12.77 -14.33 -24.56
C ALA A 7 14.16 -14.09 -25.21
N LEU A 8 14.49 -12.87 -25.57
CA LEU A 8 15.79 -12.47 -26.12
C LEU A 8 16.95 -12.65 -25.10
N THR A 9 16.70 -12.37 -23.82
CA THR A 9 17.69 -12.56 -22.76
C THR A 9 17.95 -14.04 -22.48
N ILE A 10 16.90 -14.87 -22.55
CA ILE A 10 17.00 -16.33 -22.39
C ILE A 10 17.82 -16.98 -23.54
N ALA A 11 17.81 -16.42 -24.74
CA ALA A 11 18.56 -16.96 -25.89
C ALA A 11 20.08 -17.07 -25.66
N ARG A 12 20.65 -16.34 -24.70
CA ARG A 12 22.09 -16.38 -24.33
C ARG A 12 22.45 -17.39 -23.24
N VAL A 13 21.49 -18.13 -22.73
CA VAL A 13 21.67 -19.14 -21.68
C VAL A 13 21.75 -20.55 -22.33
N HIS A 14 22.48 -21.49 -21.68
CA HIS A 14 22.54 -22.86 -22.10
C HIS A 14 21.13 -23.47 -22.28
N THR A 15 20.90 -24.28 -23.32
CA THR A 15 19.54 -24.74 -23.70
C THR A 15 18.81 -25.45 -22.57
N GLU A 16 19.47 -26.38 -21.87
CA GLU A 16 18.85 -27.12 -20.76
C GLU A 16 18.55 -26.22 -19.56
N LEU A 17 19.47 -25.30 -19.23
CA LEU A 17 19.23 -24.31 -18.19
C LEU A 17 18.07 -23.36 -18.54
N ARG A 18 17.91 -23.05 -19.83
CA ARG A 18 16.79 -22.26 -20.34
C ARG A 18 15.47 -22.99 -20.12
N ARG A 19 15.40 -24.28 -20.43
CA ARG A 19 14.21 -25.11 -20.20
C ARG A 19 13.86 -25.12 -18.72
N LEU A 20 14.82 -25.36 -17.83
CA LEU A 20 14.61 -25.35 -16.38
C LEU A 20 14.12 -23.99 -15.87
N LEU A 21 14.68 -22.88 -16.37
CA LEU A 21 14.20 -21.53 -16.04
C LEU A 21 12.75 -21.32 -16.47
N GLN A 22 12.35 -21.82 -17.64
CA GLN A 22 10.95 -21.72 -18.10
C GLN A 22 10.00 -22.53 -17.20
N GLU A 23 10.36 -23.78 -16.88
CA GLU A 23 9.58 -24.66 -16.00
C GLU A 23 9.41 -24.08 -14.59
N GLN A 24 10.44 -23.41 -14.06
CA GLN A 24 10.45 -22.80 -12.72
C GLN A 24 10.02 -21.32 -12.71
N GLY A 25 9.45 -20.82 -13.84
CA GLY A 25 8.93 -19.47 -13.93
C GLY A 25 10.00 -18.37 -13.82
N GLY A 26 11.18 -18.64 -14.36
CA GLY A 26 12.24 -17.66 -14.56
C GLY A 26 13.32 -17.64 -13.47
N VAL A 27 13.33 -18.62 -12.55
CA VAL A 27 14.32 -18.70 -11.46
C VAL A 27 14.98 -20.08 -11.39
N VAL A 28 16.24 -20.09 -10.92
CA VAL A 28 17.00 -21.33 -10.61
C VAL A 28 17.87 -21.10 -9.38
N THR A 29 18.14 -22.16 -8.62
CA THR A 29 19.16 -22.10 -7.56
C THR A 29 20.58 -22.12 -8.14
N ALA A 30 21.57 -21.68 -7.35
CA ALA A 30 22.98 -21.80 -7.71
C ALA A 30 23.34 -23.27 -8.02
N ALA A 31 22.89 -24.22 -7.21
CA ALA A 31 23.15 -25.64 -7.40
C ALA A 31 22.61 -26.12 -8.77
N GLN A 32 21.36 -25.80 -9.10
CA GLN A 32 20.78 -26.14 -10.40
C GLN A 32 21.50 -25.48 -11.57
N ALA A 33 21.88 -24.21 -11.46
CA ALA A 33 22.62 -23.51 -12.50
C ALA A 33 24.02 -24.14 -12.74
N LEU A 34 24.70 -24.57 -11.66
CA LEU A 34 26.02 -25.18 -11.73
C LEU A 34 25.99 -26.62 -12.28
N THR A 35 24.84 -27.27 -12.43
CA THR A 35 24.69 -28.51 -13.18
C THR A 35 24.96 -28.30 -14.68
N TYR A 36 24.69 -27.12 -15.21
CA TYR A 36 24.79 -26.79 -16.62
C TYR A 36 25.92 -25.80 -16.94
N LEU A 37 26.43 -25.07 -15.93
CA LEU A 37 27.45 -24.04 -16.07
C LEU A 37 28.58 -24.28 -15.08
N THR A 38 29.80 -23.91 -15.46
CA THR A 38 30.89 -23.74 -14.49
C THR A 38 30.63 -22.53 -13.63
N ARG A 39 31.28 -22.41 -12.44
CA ARG A 39 31.19 -21.21 -11.58
C ARG A 39 31.53 -19.94 -12.36
N ARG A 40 32.63 -19.96 -13.14
CA ARG A 40 33.07 -18.86 -14.01
C ARG A 40 32.00 -18.54 -15.08
N GLY A 41 31.33 -19.57 -15.64
CA GLY A 41 30.24 -19.42 -16.60
C GLY A 41 29.03 -18.76 -16.00
N LEU A 42 28.65 -19.11 -14.76
CA LEU A 42 27.55 -18.48 -14.03
C LEU A 42 27.86 -17.00 -13.75
N GLU A 43 29.07 -16.69 -13.26
CA GLU A 43 29.53 -15.32 -13.03
C GLU A 43 29.51 -14.47 -14.31
N ALA A 44 29.97 -15.04 -15.44
CA ALA A 44 29.92 -14.38 -16.75
C ALA A 44 28.48 -14.08 -17.19
N LYS A 45 27.52 -15.00 -16.94
CA LYS A 45 26.11 -14.78 -17.24
C LYS A 45 25.49 -13.69 -16.36
N VAL A 46 25.91 -13.60 -15.10
CA VAL A 46 25.49 -12.52 -14.19
C VAL A 46 26.08 -11.19 -14.63
N LYS A 47 27.37 -11.15 -14.97
CA LYS A 47 28.06 -9.93 -15.44
C LYS A 47 27.47 -9.41 -16.76
N SER A 48 27.09 -10.29 -17.67
CA SER A 48 26.45 -9.93 -18.95
C SER A 48 24.98 -9.53 -18.82
N GLY A 49 24.36 -9.68 -17.62
CA GLY A 49 22.93 -9.45 -17.40
C GLY A 49 22.01 -10.54 -17.95
N ALA A 50 22.55 -11.62 -18.53
CA ALA A 50 21.76 -12.77 -18.99
C ALA A 50 21.08 -13.51 -17.82
N LEU A 51 21.71 -13.50 -16.66
CA LEU A 51 21.12 -13.89 -15.39
C LEU A 51 21.27 -12.73 -14.40
N ARG A 52 20.33 -12.61 -13.49
CA ARG A 52 20.39 -11.63 -12.38
C ARG A 52 20.32 -12.37 -11.05
N LYS A 53 21.04 -11.89 -10.05
CA LYS A 53 20.91 -12.37 -8.68
C LYS A 53 19.55 -11.90 -8.14
N VAL A 54 18.64 -12.84 -7.88
CA VAL A 54 17.29 -12.56 -7.33
C VAL A 54 17.32 -12.55 -5.80
N LEU A 55 17.97 -13.58 -5.22
CA LEU A 55 18.21 -13.77 -3.80
C LEU A 55 19.61 -14.37 -3.60
N HIS A 56 20.01 -14.53 -2.34
CA HIS A 56 21.24 -15.30 -2.07
C HIS A 56 21.08 -16.74 -2.60
N GLY A 57 22.01 -17.14 -3.49
CA GLY A 57 21.98 -18.47 -4.12
C GLY A 57 20.83 -18.72 -5.12
N VAL A 58 20.08 -17.70 -5.52
CA VAL A 58 19.02 -17.78 -6.54
C VAL A 58 19.27 -16.78 -7.65
N TYR A 59 19.18 -17.24 -8.87
CA TYR A 59 19.37 -16.46 -10.09
C TYR A 59 18.10 -16.51 -10.96
N GLY A 60 17.87 -15.49 -11.75
CA GLY A 60 16.69 -15.40 -12.60
C GLY A 60 16.93 -14.60 -13.87
N VAL A 61 15.95 -14.58 -14.75
CA VAL A 61 15.93 -13.84 -16.01
C VAL A 61 14.97 -12.64 -15.92
N GLY A 62 15.33 -11.54 -16.58
CA GLY A 62 14.51 -10.33 -16.60
C GLY A 62 14.66 -9.47 -15.34
N ASN A 63 13.69 -8.59 -15.09
CA ASN A 63 13.70 -7.70 -13.95
C ASN A 63 13.37 -8.42 -12.64
N VAL A 64 14.07 -8.05 -11.56
CA VAL A 64 13.85 -8.65 -10.23
C VAL A 64 12.58 -8.05 -9.61
N THR A 65 11.44 -8.69 -9.89
CA THR A 65 10.12 -8.33 -9.37
C THR A 65 9.80 -9.05 -8.07
N THR A 66 8.76 -8.59 -7.36
CA THR A 66 8.18 -9.31 -6.19
C THR A 66 7.82 -10.76 -6.54
N SER A 67 7.18 -10.99 -7.69
CA SER A 67 6.84 -12.34 -8.16
C SER A 67 8.07 -13.22 -8.34
N LEU A 68 9.15 -12.68 -8.92
CA LEU A 68 10.38 -13.44 -9.14
C LEU A 68 11.07 -13.79 -7.81
N LYS A 69 11.08 -12.85 -6.85
CA LYS A 69 11.60 -13.11 -5.49
C LYS A 69 10.80 -14.21 -4.78
N LEU A 70 9.46 -14.15 -4.86
CA LEU A 70 8.58 -15.17 -4.25
C LEU A 70 8.81 -16.56 -4.85
N ARG A 71 8.92 -16.68 -6.16
CA ARG A 71 9.28 -17.96 -6.82
C ARG A 71 10.65 -18.48 -6.38
N GLY A 72 11.62 -17.58 -6.23
CA GLY A 72 12.94 -17.94 -5.70
C GLY A 72 12.87 -18.45 -4.26
N LEU A 73 12.03 -17.85 -3.42
CA LEU A 73 11.80 -18.33 -2.05
C LEU A 73 11.12 -19.70 -2.05
N ASP A 74 10.09 -19.90 -2.87
CA ASP A 74 9.40 -21.18 -3.01
C ASP A 74 10.37 -22.29 -3.43
N LEU A 75 11.25 -21.99 -4.37
CA LEU A 75 12.26 -22.94 -4.86
C LEU A 75 13.26 -23.33 -3.77
N VAL A 76 13.72 -22.37 -2.96
CA VAL A 76 14.68 -22.63 -1.88
C VAL A 76 14.02 -23.36 -0.70
N THR A 77 12.77 -23.06 -0.40
CA THR A 77 12.05 -23.69 0.72
C THR A 77 11.38 -25.01 0.35
N GLY A 78 11.21 -25.28 -0.96
CA GLY A 78 10.47 -26.46 -1.45
C GLY A 78 8.97 -26.39 -1.15
N THR A 79 8.46 -25.23 -0.78
CA THR A 79 7.02 -24.99 -0.49
C THR A 79 6.64 -23.56 -0.88
N THR A 80 5.37 -23.33 -1.21
CA THR A 80 4.87 -21.99 -1.49
C THR A 80 4.83 -21.17 -0.20
N VAL A 81 5.71 -20.16 -0.08
CA VAL A 81 5.78 -19.32 1.11
C VAL A 81 4.56 -18.42 1.21
N ALA A 82 4.01 -18.28 2.43
CA ALA A 82 2.91 -17.39 2.70
C ALA A 82 3.40 -15.92 2.73
N VAL A 83 2.69 -15.03 2.05
CA VAL A 83 2.95 -13.59 2.10
C VAL A 83 2.22 -12.95 3.27
N CYS A 84 2.79 -11.86 3.82
CA CYS A 84 2.24 -11.10 4.94
C CYS A 84 2.56 -9.62 4.82
N MET A 85 2.12 -8.80 5.76
CA MET A 85 2.41 -7.37 5.82
C MET A 85 2.16 -6.66 4.46
N GLY A 86 3.03 -5.73 4.07
CA GLY A 86 2.88 -4.95 2.84
C GLY A 86 2.77 -5.79 1.56
N THR A 87 3.39 -7.00 1.51
CA THR A 87 3.24 -7.89 0.35
C THR A 87 1.83 -8.48 0.26
N ALA A 88 1.22 -8.84 1.37
CA ALA A 88 -0.18 -9.28 1.41
C ALA A 88 -1.13 -8.09 1.15
N ALA A 89 -0.89 -6.94 1.78
CA ALA A 89 -1.69 -5.73 1.58
C ALA A 89 -1.77 -5.31 0.11
N ALA A 90 -0.66 -5.40 -0.63
CA ALA A 90 -0.63 -5.11 -2.07
C ALA A 90 -1.51 -6.06 -2.89
N THR A 91 -1.72 -7.29 -2.45
CA THR A 91 -2.66 -8.22 -3.12
C THR A 91 -4.12 -7.90 -2.84
N TYR A 92 -4.38 -7.21 -1.74
CA TYR A 92 -5.72 -6.79 -1.30
C TYR A 92 -6.08 -5.36 -1.71
N GLY A 93 -5.11 -4.57 -2.24
CA GLY A 93 -5.34 -3.20 -2.67
C GLY A 93 -5.33 -2.16 -1.56
N PHE A 94 -4.74 -2.47 -0.39
CA PHE A 94 -4.60 -1.52 0.71
C PHE A 94 -3.14 -1.32 1.19
N ASP A 95 -2.16 -1.41 0.30
CA ASP A 95 -0.75 -1.13 0.58
C ASP A 95 -0.48 0.38 0.64
N THR A 96 -0.81 1.00 1.77
CA THR A 96 -0.56 2.43 2.02
C THR A 96 0.92 2.74 2.19
N GLU A 97 1.71 1.74 2.59
CA GLU A 97 3.17 1.84 2.75
C GLU A 97 3.88 1.16 1.58
N ARG A 98 4.43 1.94 0.66
CA ARG A 98 5.26 1.40 -0.42
C ARG A 98 6.51 0.75 0.15
N THR A 99 6.67 -0.55 -0.04
CA THR A 99 7.87 -1.28 0.35
C THR A 99 8.54 -1.91 -0.86
N THR A 100 9.87 -1.85 -0.91
CA THR A 100 10.68 -2.55 -1.92
C THR A 100 11.00 -3.99 -1.50
N SER A 101 10.71 -4.33 -0.25
CA SER A 101 10.97 -5.65 0.31
C SER A 101 9.74 -6.54 0.20
N VAL A 102 9.99 -7.82 -0.02
CA VAL A 102 8.98 -8.87 0.03
C VAL A 102 8.86 -9.36 1.48
N HIS A 103 7.66 -9.34 2.03
CA HIS A 103 7.36 -9.80 3.38
C HIS A 103 6.70 -11.18 3.32
N VAL A 104 7.31 -12.16 3.97
CA VAL A 104 6.82 -13.54 4.02
C VAL A 104 6.83 -14.09 5.44
N LEU A 105 5.97 -15.07 5.70
CA LEU A 105 6.04 -15.87 6.92
C LEU A 105 7.12 -16.94 6.76
N ASN A 106 7.82 -17.22 7.86
CA ASN A 106 8.72 -18.36 7.91
C ASN A 106 7.90 -19.65 7.80
N PRO A 107 8.14 -20.52 6.81
CA PRO A 107 7.45 -21.80 6.75
C PRO A 107 7.76 -22.68 7.97
N ASP A 108 6.77 -23.46 8.41
CA ASP A 108 6.94 -24.38 9.52
C ASP A 108 8.09 -25.37 9.25
N GLY A 109 8.86 -25.65 10.28
CA GLY A 109 10.01 -26.55 10.20
C GLY A 109 11.21 -26.01 9.39
N ARG A 110 11.15 -24.76 8.90
CA ARG A 110 12.22 -24.14 8.12
C ARG A 110 12.87 -22.96 8.88
N ARG A 111 14.11 -22.65 8.50
CA ARG A 111 14.85 -21.50 9.04
C ARG A 111 15.18 -20.51 7.93
N LEU A 112 14.12 -19.92 7.35
CA LEU A 112 14.32 -18.85 6.40
C LEU A 112 14.84 -17.60 7.14
N ARG A 113 15.80 -16.89 6.52
CA ARG A 113 16.40 -15.67 7.08
C ARG A 113 16.08 -14.47 6.21
N SER A 114 15.84 -13.33 6.84
CA SER A 114 15.76 -12.06 6.14
C SER A 114 17.07 -11.76 5.39
N SER A 115 16.94 -11.16 4.23
CA SER A 115 18.06 -10.77 3.36
C SER A 115 17.69 -9.50 2.59
N ALA A 116 18.60 -8.95 1.79
CA ALA A 116 18.31 -7.77 0.99
C ALA A 116 17.04 -7.95 0.14
N GLY A 117 16.04 -7.11 0.40
CA GLY A 117 14.75 -7.13 -0.29
C GLY A 117 13.79 -8.28 0.10
N VAL A 118 14.05 -8.99 1.22
CA VAL A 118 13.16 -9.99 1.81
C VAL A 118 13.16 -9.86 3.32
N VAL A 119 11.97 -9.71 3.91
CA VAL A 119 11.75 -9.67 5.36
C VAL A 119 10.96 -10.90 5.76
N VAL A 120 11.53 -11.71 6.64
CA VAL A 120 10.91 -12.95 7.12
C VAL A 120 10.31 -12.71 8.50
N HIS A 121 9.01 -12.95 8.62
CA HIS A 121 8.25 -12.82 9.86
C HIS A 121 8.03 -14.18 10.48
N ARG A 122 8.14 -14.24 11.80
CA ARG A 122 7.84 -15.45 12.59
C ARG A 122 6.60 -15.16 13.43
N ARG A 123 5.47 -15.68 12.99
CA ARG A 123 4.17 -15.49 13.64
C ARG A 123 3.47 -16.84 13.75
N GLN A 124 3.30 -17.32 14.95
CA GLN A 124 2.48 -18.51 15.22
C GLN A 124 1.00 -18.14 15.26
N GLY A 125 0.14 -19.04 14.81
CA GLY A 125 -1.31 -18.86 14.86
C GLY A 125 -1.86 -17.77 13.94
N THR A 126 -1.07 -17.33 12.94
CA THR A 126 -1.54 -16.35 11.96
C THR A 126 -2.57 -16.96 11.03
N PRO A 127 -3.79 -16.41 10.92
CA PRO A 127 -4.78 -16.92 10.00
C PRO A 127 -4.36 -16.69 8.55
N LEU A 128 -4.45 -17.74 7.74
CA LEU A 128 -4.09 -17.72 6.34
C LEU A 128 -5.32 -17.92 5.45
N THR A 129 -5.24 -17.36 4.28
CA THR A 129 -6.14 -17.61 3.14
C THR A 129 -5.30 -17.81 1.88
N VAL A 130 -5.95 -18.19 0.77
CA VAL A 130 -5.27 -18.34 -0.53
C VAL A 130 -5.75 -17.22 -1.46
N VAL A 131 -4.78 -16.44 -1.99
CA VAL A 131 -5.05 -15.36 -2.93
C VAL A 131 -4.20 -15.57 -4.18
N ARG A 132 -4.85 -15.65 -5.35
CA ARG A 132 -4.19 -15.92 -6.64
C ARG A 132 -3.26 -17.13 -6.58
N GLY A 133 -3.70 -18.21 -5.90
CA GLY A 133 -2.95 -19.45 -5.75
C GLY A 133 -1.79 -19.43 -4.74
N ARG A 134 -1.65 -18.36 -3.94
CA ARG A 134 -0.60 -18.25 -2.92
C ARG A 134 -1.20 -18.05 -1.52
N PRO A 135 -0.67 -18.74 -0.48
CA PRO A 135 -1.04 -18.44 0.90
C PRO A 135 -0.67 -17.01 1.27
N ALA A 136 -1.58 -16.33 1.97
CA ALA A 136 -1.40 -14.98 2.49
C ALA A 136 -2.06 -14.86 3.86
N THR A 137 -1.56 -13.97 4.72
CA THR A 137 -2.30 -13.59 5.93
C THR A 137 -3.65 -13.00 5.54
N THR A 138 -4.73 -13.34 6.28
CA THR A 138 -6.08 -12.83 5.96
C THR A 138 -6.12 -11.30 5.91
N PRO A 139 -7.01 -10.67 5.11
CA PRO A 139 -7.05 -9.22 4.97
C PRO A 139 -7.20 -8.49 6.32
N PRO A 140 -8.14 -8.85 7.22
CA PRO A 140 -8.28 -8.16 8.50
C PRO A 140 -7.04 -8.29 9.38
N TRP A 141 -6.45 -9.50 9.45
CA TRP A 141 -5.21 -9.72 10.19
C TRP A 141 -4.08 -8.85 9.66
N THR A 142 -3.92 -8.81 8.34
CA THR A 142 -2.88 -8.03 7.64
C THR A 142 -3.02 -6.54 7.93
N ALA A 143 -4.23 -5.99 7.83
CA ALA A 143 -4.51 -4.58 8.09
C ALA A 143 -4.13 -4.19 9.53
N ILE A 144 -4.58 -4.96 10.52
CA ILE A 144 -4.26 -4.68 11.93
C ILE A 144 -2.76 -4.87 12.22
N GLU A 145 -2.12 -5.88 11.64
CA GLU A 145 -0.69 -6.12 11.84
C GLU A 145 0.18 -4.98 11.25
N ILE A 146 -0.20 -4.41 10.12
CA ILE A 146 0.44 -3.23 9.56
C ILE A 146 0.15 -2.01 10.41
N ALA A 147 -1.12 -1.70 10.68
CA ALA A 147 -1.53 -0.52 11.42
C ALA A 147 -0.82 -0.41 12.78
N ARG A 148 -0.75 -1.51 13.58
CA ARG A 148 -0.06 -1.51 14.87
C ARG A 148 1.47 -1.31 14.80
N SER A 149 2.06 -1.44 13.61
CA SER A 149 3.50 -1.23 13.39
C SER A 149 3.83 0.18 12.93
N LEU A 150 2.82 0.99 12.63
CA LEU A 150 2.95 2.33 12.07
C LEU A 150 2.69 3.42 13.13
N ARG A 151 3.13 4.65 12.85
CA ARG A 151 2.71 5.83 13.59
C ARG A 151 1.22 6.13 13.36
N ARG A 152 0.56 6.80 14.32
CA ARG A 152 -0.89 7.10 14.34
C ARG A 152 -1.49 7.49 12.98
N PRO A 153 -0.98 8.52 12.27
CA PRO A 153 -1.61 8.94 11.01
C PRO A 153 -1.58 7.85 9.94
N ARG A 154 -0.47 7.13 9.84
CA ARG A 154 -0.33 6.04 8.86
C ARG A 154 -1.11 4.79 9.26
N ALA A 155 -1.27 4.55 10.55
CA ALA A 155 -2.12 3.48 11.07
C ALA A 155 -3.58 3.70 10.66
N LEU A 156 -4.12 4.94 10.85
CA LEU A 156 -5.47 5.29 10.41
C LEU A 156 -5.62 5.13 8.89
N ALA A 157 -4.66 5.63 8.11
CA ALA A 157 -4.67 5.49 6.65
C ALA A 157 -4.72 4.03 6.19
N THR A 158 -4.05 3.12 6.91
CA THR A 158 -4.11 1.68 6.62
C THR A 158 -5.48 1.09 6.94
N LEU A 159 -6.11 1.48 8.06
CA LEU A 159 -7.46 1.03 8.43
C LEU A 159 -8.51 1.53 7.42
N ASP A 160 -8.43 2.79 7.03
CA ASP A 160 -9.30 3.39 6.01
C ASP A 160 -9.16 2.65 4.66
N ALA A 161 -7.92 2.46 4.20
CA ALA A 161 -7.66 1.77 2.95
C ALA A 161 -8.14 0.31 2.99
N ALA A 162 -8.01 -0.38 4.12
CA ALA A 162 -8.51 -1.74 4.29
C ALA A 162 -10.05 -1.80 4.17
N LEU A 163 -10.76 -0.87 4.80
CA LEU A 163 -12.21 -0.77 4.66
C LEU A 163 -12.61 -0.39 3.22
N ARG A 164 -11.94 0.59 2.62
CA ARG A 164 -12.22 1.03 1.24
C ARG A 164 -11.98 -0.06 0.21
N SER A 165 -10.99 -0.94 0.42
CA SER A 165 -10.69 -2.03 -0.50
C SER A 165 -11.83 -3.05 -0.64
N GLY A 166 -12.79 -3.07 0.30
CA GLY A 166 -13.86 -4.05 0.36
C GLY A 166 -13.42 -5.47 0.68
N THR A 167 -12.11 -5.69 0.95
CA THR A 167 -11.57 -7.02 1.26
C THR A 167 -11.74 -7.42 2.72
N CYS A 168 -12.16 -6.50 3.58
CA CYS A 168 -12.53 -6.76 4.97
C CYS A 168 -13.63 -5.81 5.43
N LEU A 169 -14.50 -6.33 6.28
CA LEU A 169 -15.59 -5.60 6.89
C LEU A 169 -15.18 -5.06 8.27
N ARG A 170 -15.89 -4.06 8.79
CA ARG A 170 -15.58 -3.43 10.07
C ARG A 170 -15.51 -4.44 11.21
N TYR A 171 -16.50 -5.34 11.32
CA TYR A 171 -16.53 -6.36 12.39
C TYR A 171 -15.36 -7.36 12.29
N GLU A 172 -14.85 -7.63 11.08
CA GLU A 172 -13.68 -8.50 10.89
C GLU A 172 -12.39 -7.83 11.36
N LEU A 173 -12.26 -6.52 11.16
CA LEU A 173 -11.14 -5.73 11.70
C LEU A 173 -11.21 -5.70 13.24
N GLU A 174 -12.39 -5.52 13.81
CA GLU A 174 -12.60 -5.54 15.26
C GLU A 174 -12.18 -6.88 15.86
N ARG A 175 -12.63 -7.98 15.27
CA ARG A 175 -12.19 -9.32 15.66
C ARG A 175 -10.68 -9.52 15.53
N ALA A 176 -10.06 -8.97 14.46
CA ALA A 176 -8.61 -9.05 14.28
C ALA A 176 -7.84 -8.23 15.33
N ILE A 177 -8.41 -7.12 15.81
CA ILE A 177 -7.87 -6.34 16.95
C ILE A 177 -7.89 -7.18 18.22
N GLU A 178 -8.98 -7.91 18.49
CA GLU A 178 -9.09 -8.80 19.63
C GLU A 178 -8.07 -9.95 19.56
N LEU A 179 -7.97 -10.62 18.42
CA LEU A 179 -7.01 -11.70 18.18
C LEU A 179 -5.55 -11.26 18.29
N GLN A 180 -5.27 -9.97 18.15
CA GLN A 180 -3.94 -9.39 18.30
C GLN A 180 -3.77 -8.67 19.66
N ALA A 181 -4.66 -8.90 20.63
CA ALA A 181 -4.55 -8.35 21.98
C ALA A 181 -3.18 -8.66 22.61
N GLY A 182 -2.65 -7.72 23.39
CA GLY A 182 -1.33 -7.83 24.02
C GLY A 182 -0.13 -7.57 23.09
N ARG A 183 -0.33 -7.46 21.78
CA ARG A 183 0.76 -7.17 20.85
C ARG A 183 1.12 -5.68 20.89
N ARG A 184 2.40 -5.37 20.74
CA ARG A 184 2.89 -3.99 20.67
C ARG A 184 2.13 -3.18 19.61
N GLY A 185 1.69 -1.98 19.97
CA GLY A 185 0.98 -1.03 19.11
C GLY A 185 -0.52 -1.27 18.96
N ILE A 186 -1.10 -2.34 19.56
CA ILE A 186 -2.53 -2.63 19.43
C ILE A 186 -3.41 -1.58 20.17
N ALA A 187 -2.90 -0.96 21.24
CA ALA A 187 -3.61 0.09 21.96
C ALA A 187 -3.91 1.29 21.04
N THR A 188 -2.90 1.73 20.27
CA THR A 188 -3.06 2.79 19.26
C THR A 188 -4.10 2.43 18.20
N VAL A 189 -4.12 1.17 17.75
CA VAL A 189 -5.11 0.71 16.77
C VAL A 189 -6.53 0.77 17.36
N ARG A 190 -6.72 0.32 18.61
CA ARG A 190 -8.02 0.40 19.31
C ARG A 190 -8.52 1.83 19.43
N GLU A 191 -7.63 2.77 19.72
CA GLU A 191 -7.95 4.20 19.82
C GLU A 191 -8.36 4.78 18.45
N LEU A 192 -7.68 4.39 17.37
CA LEU A 192 -7.94 4.89 16.04
C LEU A 192 -9.12 4.21 15.32
N PHE A 193 -9.43 2.97 15.68
CA PHE A 193 -10.43 2.18 14.98
C PHE A 193 -11.83 2.82 14.90
N PRO A 194 -12.35 3.50 15.96
CA PRO A 194 -13.61 4.25 15.85
C PRO A 194 -13.62 5.32 14.77
N LEU A 195 -12.45 5.90 14.48
CA LEU A 195 -12.26 6.93 13.46
C LEU A 195 -12.13 6.37 12.04
N ALA A 196 -11.92 5.06 11.88
CA ALA A 196 -11.69 4.45 10.58
C ALA A 196 -12.92 4.57 9.66
N SER A 197 -12.70 4.94 8.39
CA SER A 197 -13.75 5.17 7.41
C SER A 197 -13.32 4.71 6.01
N PRO A 198 -14.19 4.05 5.24
CA PRO A 198 -13.90 3.70 3.85
C PRO A 198 -13.92 4.91 2.90
N LEU A 199 -14.40 6.07 3.36
CA LEU A 199 -14.60 7.25 2.52
C LEU A 199 -13.32 8.03 2.21
N ALA A 200 -12.26 7.91 3.01
CA ALA A 200 -10.99 8.54 2.69
C ALA A 200 -10.35 7.88 1.45
N GLU A 201 -10.15 8.63 0.38
CA GLU A 201 -9.69 8.09 -0.91
C GLU A 201 -8.16 7.97 -1.01
N SER A 202 -7.45 8.71 -0.19
CA SER A 202 -5.98 8.69 -0.14
C SER A 202 -5.45 8.57 1.29
N PRO A 203 -4.21 8.07 1.47
CA PRO A 203 -3.55 8.09 2.78
C PRO A 203 -3.39 9.50 3.36
N MET A 204 -3.24 10.51 2.51
CA MET A 204 -3.09 11.89 2.95
C MET A 204 -4.39 12.51 3.47
N GLU A 205 -5.52 12.14 2.89
CA GLU A 205 -6.84 12.51 3.45
C GLU A 205 -7.02 11.92 4.85
N SER A 206 -6.65 10.65 5.06
CA SER A 206 -6.70 10.03 6.40
C SER A 206 -5.79 10.76 7.40
N GLU A 207 -4.55 11.13 6.98
CA GLU A 207 -3.62 11.90 7.81
C GLU A 207 -4.18 13.30 8.12
N ALA A 208 -4.72 14.02 7.12
CA ALA A 208 -5.32 15.34 7.29
C ALA A 208 -6.52 15.30 8.24
N ARG A 209 -7.42 14.33 8.05
CA ARG A 209 -8.56 14.12 8.94
C ARG A 209 -8.16 13.90 10.39
N LEU A 210 -7.12 13.06 10.61
CA LEU A 210 -6.63 12.84 11.97
C LEU A 210 -6.07 14.12 12.60
N VAL A 211 -5.33 14.94 11.84
CA VAL A 211 -4.82 16.24 12.29
C VAL A 211 -5.97 17.18 12.71
N MET A 212 -7.05 17.22 11.94
CA MET A 212 -8.23 18.03 12.26
C MET A 212 -8.91 17.56 13.56
N ILE A 213 -9.11 16.24 13.72
CA ILE A 213 -9.74 15.64 14.90
C ILE A 213 -8.86 15.82 16.14
N ASP A 214 -7.57 15.50 16.05
CA ASP A 214 -6.60 15.65 17.16
C ASP A 214 -6.43 17.14 17.54
N GLY A 215 -6.64 18.06 16.59
CA GLY A 215 -6.65 19.51 16.80
C GLY A 215 -7.96 20.08 17.38
N GLY A 216 -8.95 19.24 17.66
CA GLY A 216 -10.21 19.63 18.29
C GLY A 216 -11.23 20.26 17.35
N LEU A 217 -11.06 20.17 16.03
CA LEU A 217 -12.10 20.60 15.10
C LEU A 217 -13.30 19.64 15.16
N PRO A 218 -14.52 20.12 14.92
CA PRO A 218 -15.67 19.23 14.73
C PRO A 218 -15.37 18.20 13.64
N PRO A 219 -15.76 16.93 13.81
CA PRO A 219 -15.55 15.91 12.79
C PRO A 219 -16.16 16.34 11.45
N PRO A 220 -15.39 16.37 10.35
CA PRO A 220 -15.94 16.71 9.04
C PRO A 220 -16.82 15.60 8.48
N VAL A 221 -17.80 15.95 7.67
CA VAL A 221 -18.47 15.04 6.75
C VAL A 221 -17.48 14.74 5.61
N LEU A 222 -17.23 13.45 5.35
CA LEU A 222 -16.30 13.02 4.33
C LEU A 222 -16.99 12.87 2.99
N GLN A 223 -16.30 13.23 1.90
CA GLN A 223 -16.75 13.05 0.52
C GLN A 223 -18.17 13.62 0.31
N TYR A 224 -18.37 14.86 0.83
CA TYR A 224 -19.66 15.53 0.80
C TYR A 224 -20.05 15.91 -0.62
N GLU A 225 -21.24 15.48 -1.06
CA GLU A 225 -21.77 15.81 -2.38
C GLU A 225 -22.54 17.13 -2.32
N LEU A 226 -22.13 18.07 -3.16
CA LEU A 226 -22.71 19.41 -3.32
C LEU A 226 -23.25 19.54 -4.73
N VAL A 227 -24.53 19.92 -4.88
CA VAL A 227 -25.18 20.14 -6.17
C VAL A 227 -25.14 21.62 -6.50
N ASP A 228 -24.57 22.00 -7.64
CA ASP A 228 -24.51 23.40 -8.08
C ASP A 228 -25.85 23.87 -8.70
N LEU A 229 -25.93 25.17 -9.01
CA LEU A 229 -27.13 25.80 -9.58
C LEU A 229 -27.50 25.23 -10.97
N GLN A 230 -26.59 24.52 -11.62
CA GLN A 230 -26.81 23.85 -12.89
C GLN A 230 -27.12 22.35 -12.74
N GLY A 231 -27.29 21.86 -11.50
CA GLY A 231 -27.56 20.45 -11.18
C GLY A 231 -26.36 19.54 -11.28
N ARG A 232 -25.12 20.07 -11.35
CA ARG A 232 -23.91 19.24 -11.36
C ARG A 232 -23.48 18.93 -9.93
N VAL A 233 -23.04 17.66 -9.72
CA VAL A 233 -22.55 17.20 -8.42
C VAL A 233 -21.04 17.45 -8.32
N TRP A 234 -20.66 18.11 -7.23
CA TRP A 234 -19.27 18.32 -6.80
C TRP A 234 -19.03 17.57 -5.49
N ARG A 235 -17.90 16.91 -5.37
CA ARG A 235 -17.56 16.17 -4.17
C ARG A 235 -16.42 16.87 -3.43
N LEU A 236 -16.63 17.13 -2.14
CA LEU A 236 -15.70 17.83 -1.24
C LEU A 236 -15.11 16.80 -0.27
N ASP A 237 -13.77 16.75 -0.13
CA ASP A 237 -13.09 15.73 0.70
C ASP A 237 -13.53 15.81 2.16
N PHE A 238 -13.57 17.02 2.69
CA PHE A 238 -13.98 17.32 4.06
C PHE A 238 -14.95 18.49 4.05
N ALA A 239 -16.10 18.36 4.71
CA ALA A 239 -17.10 19.42 4.75
C ALA A 239 -17.67 19.63 6.15
N TRP A 240 -18.01 20.87 6.45
CA TRP A 240 -18.84 21.31 7.56
C TRP A 240 -20.05 22.05 6.98
N PRO A 241 -21.12 21.32 6.61
CA PRO A 241 -22.24 21.89 5.84
C PRO A 241 -22.94 23.04 6.56
N GLU A 242 -23.08 22.96 7.88
CA GLU A 242 -23.72 24.02 8.71
C GLU A 242 -22.98 25.36 8.59
N HIS A 243 -21.66 25.31 8.38
CA HIS A 243 -20.81 26.47 8.23
C HIS A 243 -20.50 26.82 6.76
N ARG A 244 -20.93 25.99 5.80
CA ARG A 244 -20.52 26.08 4.39
C ARG A 244 -19.01 26.18 4.20
N VAL A 245 -18.25 25.46 5.00
CA VAL A 245 -16.80 25.37 4.95
C VAL A 245 -16.42 23.98 4.49
N ALA A 246 -15.46 23.90 3.59
CA ALA A 246 -14.85 22.66 3.15
C ALA A 246 -13.34 22.75 3.20
N ALA A 247 -12.67 21.60 3.21
CA ALA A 247 -11.24 21.50 3.03
C ALA A 247 -10.93 20.38 2.03
N GLU A 248 -9.92 20.55 1.20
CA GLU A 248 -9.57 19.62 0.13
C GLU A 248 -8.09 19.37 0.10
N TYR A 249 -7.71 18.10 -0.02
CA TYR A 249 -6.33 17.72 -0.14
C TYR A 249 -5.85 17.83 -1.60
N GLU A 250 -4.91 18.74 -1.83
CA GLU A 250 -4.26 18.92 -3.12
C GLU A 250 -2.99 18.08 -3.22
N GLY A 251 -3.04 16.99 -4.01
CA GLY A 251 -1.88 16.16 -4.31
C GLY A 251 -0.87 16.87 -5.21
N VAL A 252 0.40 16.45 -5.16
CA VAL A 252 1.50 17.07 -5.92
C VAL A 252 1.48 16.74 -7.42
N ASP A 253 0.59 15.86 -7.88
CA ASP A 253 0.50 15.47 -9.30
C ASP A 253 -0.16 16.57 -10.15
N TRP A 254 0.57 17.65 -10.35
CA TRP A 254 0.21 18.73 -11.24
C TRP A 254 0.37 18.32 -12.71
N HIS A 255 -0.55 17.51 -13.20
CA HIS A 255 -0.77 17.43 -14.65
C HIS A 255 -1.57 18.67 -15.08
N THR A 256 -0.87 19.79 -15.20
CA THR A 256 -1.42 21.09 -15.65
C THR A 256 -1.73 21.07 -17.14
N SER A 257 -2.72 20.27 -17.55
CA SER A 257 -3.30 20.50 -18.87
C SER A 257 -4.20 21.76 -18.77
N PRO A 258 -4.26 22.60 -19.84
CA PRO A 258 -5.16 23.75 -19.87
C PRO A 258 -6.62 23.40 -19.53
N ASP A 259 -7.04 22.18 -19.85
CA ASP A 259 -8.41 21.70 -19.59
C ASP A 259 -8.62 21.33 -18.12
N ALA A 260 -7.61 20.78 -17.42
CA ALA A 260 -7.66 20.55 -15.98
C ALA A 260 -7.82 21.89 -15.24
N PHE A 261 -6.97 22.88 -15.57
CA PHE A 261 -7.06 24.21 -14.99
C PHE A 261 -8.42 24.89 -15.20
N ARG A 262 -9.01 24.76 -16.40
CA ARG A 262 -10.35 25.30 -16.69
C ARG A 262 -11.43 24.60 -15.84
N ARG A 263 -11.33 23.28 -15.64
CA ARG A 263 -12.28 22.51 -14.80
C ARG A 263 -12.18 22.97 -13.34
N ASP A 264 -10.97 23.12 -12.80
CA ASP A 264 -10.75 23.54 -11.42
C ASP A 264 -11.29 24.95 -11.16
N ARG A 265 -11.10 25.88 -12.12
CA ARG A 265 -11.68 27.24 -12.05
C ARG A 265 -13.21 27.22 -12.07
N LYS A 266 -13.83 26.41 -12.95
CA LYS A 266 -15.27 26.25 -13.02
C LYS A 266 -15.84 25.65 -11.72
N ARG A 267 -15.14 24.66 -11.16
CA ARG A 267 -15.49 24.06 -9.87
C ARG A 267 -15.43 25.07 -8.74
N ALA A 268 -14.32 25.80 -8.63
CA ALA A 268 -14.15 26.82 -7.59
C ALA A 268 -15.22 27.90 -7.67
N ALA A 269 -15.58 28.38 -8.88
CA ALA A 269 -16.67 29.32 -9.07
C ALA A 269 -18.01 28.75 -8.64
N ALA A 270 -18.38 27.55 -9.11
CA ALA A 270 -19.64 26.89 -8.79
C ALA A 270 -19.83 26.64 -7.28
N VAL A 271 -18.77 26.20 -6.60
CA VAL A 271 -18.77 26.00 -5.14
C VAL A 271 -18.87 27.33 -4.41
N GLY A 272 -18.16 28.36 -4.88
CA GLY A 272 -18.23 29.72 -4.34
C GLY A 272 -19.59 30.38 -4.50
N ASP A 273 -20.27 30.19 -5.66
CA ASP A 273 -21.62 30.73 -5.93
C ASP A 273 -22.68 30.17 -4.93
N LEU A 274 -22.43 29.01 -4.35
CA LEU A 274 -23.25 28.41 -3.27
C LEU A 274 -22.87 28.91 -1.87
N GLY A 275 -21.94 29.86 -1.77
CA GLY A 275 -21.48 30.45 -0.52
C GLY A 275 -20.52 29.57 0.28
N TRP A 276 -19.92 28.54 -0.35
CA TRP A 276 -18.93 27.69 0.31
C TRP A 276 -17.52 28.30 0.28
N VAL A 277 -16.80 28.12 1.37
CA VAL A 277 -15.37 28.45 1.47
C VAL A 277 -14.57 27.17 1.48
N VAL A 278 -13.70 26.99 0.51
CA VAL A 278 -12.81 25.83 0.40
C VAL A 278 -11.41 26.20 0.90
N VAL A 279 -10.88 25.40 1.83
CA VAL A 279 -9.52 25.53 2.37
C VAL A 279 -8.63 24.48 1.71
N PRO A 280 -7.66 24.85 0.88
CA PRO A 280 -6.73 23.88 0.30
C PRO A 280 -5.78 23.35 1.37
N ILE A 281 -5.47 22.05 1.30
CA ILE A 281 -4.56 21.33 2.18
C ILE A 281 -3.48 20.66 1.34
N ILE A 282 -2.23 20.88 1.67
CA ILE A 282 -1.09 20.19 1.07
C ILE A 282 -0.37 19.31 2.09
N ALA A 283 0.47 18.40 1.61
CA ALA A 283 1.21 17.47 2.47
C ALA A 283 2.05 18.17 3.56
N GLU A 284 2.58 19.34 3.25
CA GLU A 284 3.38 20.15 4.19
C GLU A 284 2.53 20.65 5.37
N ASP A 285 1.30 21.11 5.10
CA ASP A 285 0.34 21.54 6.15
C ASP A 285 0.09 20.41 7.15
N VAL A 286 -0.16 19.20 6.63
CA VAL A 286 -0.49 18.01 7.44
C VAL A 286 0.70 17.54 8.27
N ARG A 287 1.90 17.54 7.69
CA ARG A 287 3.07 16.88 8.28
C ARG A 287 4.00 17.81 9.06
N HIS A 288 4.07 19.06 8.65
CA HIS A 288 5.02 20.01 9.20
C HIS A 288 4.37 21.20 9.89
N ARG A 289 3.12 21.54 9.53
CA ARG A 289 2.39 22.70 10.10
C ARG A 289 0.96 22.35 10.55
N PRO A 290 0.75 21.24 11.31
CA PRO A 290 -0.60 20.79 11.66
C PRO A 290 -1.39 21.83 12.48
N ALA A 291 -0.73 22.55 13.40
CA ALA A 291 -1.39 23.58 14.21
C ALA A 291 -1.89 24.78 13.36
N GLU A 292 -1.12 25.16 12.33
CA GLU A 292 -1.51 26.24 11.42
C GLU A 292 -2.70 25.78 10.54
N LEU A 293 -2.71 24.55 10.09
CA LEU A 293 -3.84 23.97 9.35
C LEU A 293 -5.13 24.02 10.19
N VAL A 294 -5.06 23.54 11.43
CA VAL A 294 -6.20 23.54 12.36
C VAL A 294 -6.69 24.96 12.61
N ALA A 295 -5.78 25.89 12.90
CA ALA A 295 -6.14 27.31 13.13
C ALA A 295 -6.80 27.93 11.90
N ARG A 296 -6.29 27.67 10.69
CA ARG A 296 -6.82 28.17 9.43
C ARG A 296 -8.26 27.71 9.18
N ILE A 297 -8.53 26.42 9.41
CA ILE A 297 -9.89 25.86 9.28
C ILE A 297 -10.81 26.42 10.36
N ASN A 298 -10.37 26.40 11.64
CA ASN A 298 -11.16 26.89 12.76
C ASN A 298 -11.59 28.36 12.56
N GLN A 299 -10.68 29.21 12.05
CA GLN A 299 -11.00 30.61 11.75
C GLN A 299 -12.15 30.72 10.72
N ARG A 300 -12.27 29.81 9.77
CA ARG A 300 -13.37 29.81 8.79
C ARG A 300 -14.68 29.35 9.43
N LEU A 301 -14.62 28.29 10.27
CA LEU A 301 -15.80 27.79 10.98
C LEU A 301 -16.39 28.85 11.90
N VAL A 302 -15.56 29.56 12.69
CA VAL A 302 -16.01 30.61 13.59
C VAL A 302 -16.58 31.82 12.86
N ARG A 303 -16.05 32.18 11.68
CA ARG A 303 -16.58 33.32 10.90
C ARG A 303 -17.90 33.00 10.20
N ALA A 304 -18.22 31.76 10.03
CA ALA A 304 -19.43 31.27 9.34
C ALA A 304 -20.54 30.89 10.34
N ALA A 305 -20.25 30.84 11.64
CA ALA A 305 -21.22 30.66 12.72
C ALA A 305 -21.89 31.98 13.08
#